data_caa628db730c9fa02c0f164c45f7ec4c
#
_entry.id   caa628db730c9fa02c0f164c45f7ec4c
#
_cell.length_a   1.000
_cell.length_b   1.000
_cell.length_c   1.000
_cell.angle_alpha   90.00
_cell.angle_beta   90.00
_cell.angle_gamma   90.00
#
_symmetry.space_group_name_H-M   'P 1'
#
loop_
_entity.id
_entity.type
_entity.pdbx_description
1 polymer ?
#
loop_
_entity_poly.entity_id
_entity_poly.type
_entity_poly.pdbx_seq_one_letter_code
_entity_poly.pdbx_strand_id
1 'polypeptide(L)'
;MKLMAIIGSPRKGGNTELLMDQVIAGCRSKTDVDLEKFFVTDKKIEYCTGCLSCVLPSPGTGKCVIKDDMAEILERMKKCDAFIFGSPNHMRTITAPLLNFLTRMLPLLEFRARYDEKGNRVGGEITSRIGDKKVAMIISQGEPYFCSSLVYEVLENNLKDFRLERAGNVVSMDNLEKGQVAEKEADLKKAFDLGVKLAIMCGFA
;
A
#
# COMPACT_ATOMS: atom_id res chain seq x y z
N MET A 1 11.25 -1.08 -14.37
CA MET A 1 10.11 -0.71 -13.49
C MET A 1 10.57 -0.66 -12.05
N LYS A 2 10.33 0.46 -11.36
CA LYS A 2 10.64 0.58 -9.91
C LYS A 2 9.41 0.18 -9.11
N LEU A 3 9.51 -0.89 -8.34
CA LEU A 3 8.40 -1.50 -7.62
C LEU A 3 8.70 -1.55 -6.13
N MET A 4 7.76 -1.04 -5.31
CA MET A 4 7.84 -1.19 -3.86
C MET A 4 6.75 -2.13 -3.36
N ALA A 5 7.15 -3.18 -2.64
CA ALA A 5 6.28 -4.20 -2.08
C ALA A 5 6.28 -4.11 -0.55
N ILE A 6 5.13 -3.74 0.02
CA ILE A 6 4.95 -3.42 1.45
C ILE A 6 4.13 -4.55 2.09
N ILE A 7 4.78 -5.32 2.97
CA ILE A 7 4.19 -6.49 3.62
C ILE A 7 3.76 -6.14 5.03
N GLY A 8 2.45 -6.11 5.27
CA GLY A 8 1.86 -5.90 6.59
C GLY A 8 1.84 -7.17 7.47
N SER A 9 2.09 -8.34 6.90
CA SER A 9 2.16 -9.58 7.66
C SER A 9 3.42 -9.65 8.52
N PRO A 10 3.35 -10.08 9.78
CA PRO A 10 4.55 -10.36 10.59
C PRO A 10 5.19 -11.73 10.27
N ARG A 11 4.50 -12.59 9.51
CA ARG A 11 4.94 -13.96 9.22
C ARG A 11 5.78 -14.01 7.94
N LYS A 12 7.10 -14.14 8.06
CA LYS A 12 8.01 -14.40 6.92
C LYS A 12 7.75 -15.79 6.34
N GLY A 13 7.69 -15.93 5.02
CA GLY A 13 7.25 -17.15 4.33
C GLY A 13 5.76 -17.45 4.51
N GLY A 14 4.96 -16.46 4.90
CA GLY A 14 3.51 -16.60 5.09
C GLY A 14 2.72 -16.39 3.79
N ASN A 15 1.42 -16.67 3.87
CA ASN A 15 0.51 -16.64 2.71
C ASN A 15 0.49 -15.29 1.97
N THR A 16 0.49 -14.17 2.71
CA THR A 16 0.55 -12.82 2.12
C THR A 16 1.82 -12.61 1.31
N GLU A 17 2.97 -13.06 1.84
CA GLU A 17 4.26 -12.92 1.16
C GLU A 17 4.32 -13.76 -0.11
N LEU A 18 3.88 -15.03 -0.05
CA LEU A 18 3.89 -15.92 -1.20
C LEU A 18 3.01 -15.39 -2.35
N LEU A 19 1.83 -14.85 -2.04
CA LEU A 19 0.99 -14.18 -3.02
C LEU A 19 1.70 -12.95 -3.62
N MET A 20 2.36 -12.15 -2.77
CA MET A 20 3.10 -10.98 -3.22
C MET A 20 4.26 -11.35 -4.14
N ASP A 21 4.95 -12.45 -3.86
CA ASP A 21 6.03 -12.96 -4.71
C ASP A 21 5.52 -13.39 -6.09
N GLN A 22 4.29 -13.91 -6.18
CA GLN A 22 3.65 -14.19 -7.47
C GLN A 22 3.31 -12.92 -8.25
N VAL A 23 2.82 -11.85 -7.58
CA VAL A 23 2.60 -10.55 -8.24
C VAL A 23 3.93 -10.01 -8.77
N ILE A 24 5.00 -10.08 -7.98
CA ILE A 24 6.34 -9.65 -8.40
C ILE A 24 6.84 -10.49 -9.59
N ALA A 25 6.62 -11.81 -9.57
CA ALA A 25 6.97 -12.71 -10.67
C ALA A 25 6.21 -12.34 -11.95
N GLY A 26 4.92 -12.01 -11.85
CA GLY A 26 4.12 -11.50 -12.97
C GLY A 26 4.69 -10.19 -13.55
N CYS A 27 5.11 -9.24 -12.71
CA CYS A 27 5.79 -8.03 -13.17
C CYS A 27 7.11 -8.36 -13.91
N ARG A 28 7.92 -9.24 -13.33
CA ARG A 28 9.21 -9.66 -13.91
C ARG A 28 9.07 -10.40 -15.23
N SER A 29 7.92 -11.02 -15.51
CA SER A 29 7.66 -11.66 -16.81
C SER A 29 7.53 -10.65 -17.95
N LYS A 30 7.35 -9.36 -17.63
CA LYS A 30 7.16 -8.27 -18.60
C LYS A 30 8.35 -7.32 -18.70
N THR A 31 9.08 -7.11 -17.62
CA THR A 31 10.18 -6.14 -17.57
C THR A 31 11.15 -6.44 -16.44
N ASP A 32 12.34 -5.86 -16.52
CA ASP A 32 13.24 -5.81 -15.36
C ASP A 32 12.62 -4.98 -14.24
N VAL A 33 12.66 -5.53 -13.03
CA VAL A 33 12.07 -4.91 -11.83
C VAL A 33 13.16 -4.55 -10.84
N ASP A 34 13.35 -3.25 -10.64
CA ASP A 34 14.09 -2.68 -9.51
C ASP A 34 13.16 -2.74 -8.28
N LEU A 35 13.35 -3.79 -7.48
CA LEU A 35 12.44 -4.17 -6.40
C LEU A 35 12.95 -3.71 -5.04
N GLU A 36 12.11 -2.98 -4.33
CA GLU A 36 12.22 -2.82 -2.88
C GLU A 36 11.07 -3.58 -2.19
N LYS A 37 11.39 -4.69 -1.49
CA LYS A 37 10.44 -5.50 -0.73
C LYS A 37 10.81 -5.49 0.73
N PHE A 38 9.86 -5.18 1.62
CA PHE A 38 10.10 -5.20 3.06
C PHE A 38 8.84 -5.54 3.87
N PHE A 39 9.07 -6.07 5.06
CA PHE A 39 8.07 -6.22 6.09
C PHE A 39 7.96 -4.93 6.90
N VAL A 40 6.75 -4.44 7.12
CA VAL A 40 6.53 -3.25 7.95
C VAL A 40 7.04 -3.46 9.36
N THR A 41 6.94 -4.70 9.87
CA THR A 41 7.41 -5.09 11.21
C THR A 41 8.94 -5.09 11.37
N ASP A 42 9.70 -5.07 10.27
CA ASP A 42 11.17 -4.98 10.31
C ASP A 42 11.66 -3.52 10.30
N LYS A 43 10.73 -2.55 10.29
CA LYS A 43 11.02 -1.13 10.24
C LYS A 43 10.66 -0.46 11.55
N LYS A 44 11.49 0.50 11.97
CA LYS A 44 11.16 1.37 13.09
C LYS A 44 10.23 2.47 12.60
N ILE A 45 8.93 2.32 12.86
CA ILE A 45 7.88 3.26 12.46
C ILE A 45 7.07 3.62 13.69
N GLU A 46 7.33 4.80 14.24
CA GLU A 46 6.60 5.35 15.38
C GLU A 46 5.16 5.73 14.98
N TYR A 47 4.26 5.83 15.95
CA TYR A 47 2.88 6.20 15.69
C TYR A 47 2.73 7.67 15.31
N CYS A 48 1.80 7.95 14.38
CA CYS A 48 1.45 9.32 14.04
C CYS A 48 0.84 10.02 15.26
N THR A 49 1.39 11.19 15.63
CA THR A 49 0.88 12.00 16.76
C THR A 49 -0.22 12.96 16.37
N GLY A 50 -0.62 13.01 15.09
CA GLY A 50 -1.66 13.91 14.60
C GLY A 50 -1.27 15.40 14.64
N CYS A 51 0.00 15.73 14.72
CA CYS A 51 0.47 17.13 14.83
C CYS A 51 0.24 17.97 13.57
N LEU A 52 -0.05 17.34 12.43
CA LEU A 52 -0.33 17.94 11.11
C LEU A 52 0.81 18.78 10.51
N SER A 53 1.98 18.87 11.12
CA SER A 53 3.11 19.69 10.65
C SER A 53 3.58 19.35 9.21
N CYS A 54 3.28 18.14 8.73
CA CYS A 54 3.60 17.72 7.37
C CYS A 54 2.67 18.31 6.30
N VAL A 55 1.43 18.72 6.69
CA VAL A 55 0.40 19.23 5.78
C VAL A 55 -0.04 20.65 6.09
N LEU A 56 0.31 21.21 7.27
CA LEU A 56 0.00 22.56 7.71
C LEU A 56 1.26 23.30 8.17
N PRO A 57 1.32 24.68 8.02
CA PRO A 57 0.33 25.49 7.29
C PRO A 57 0.31 25.11 5.80
N SER A 58 -0.81 25.37 5.13
CA SER A 58 -0.99 25.06 3.70
C SER A 58 0.05 25.80 2.83
N PRO A 59 0.74 25.10 1.91
CA PRO A 59 0.57 23.72 1.44
C PRO A 59 1.25 22.64 2.29
N GLY A 60 1.87 22.95 3.41
CA GLY A 60 2.61 22.03 4.25
C GLY A 60 4.03 21.71 3.77
N THR A 61 4.85 21.19 4.68
CA THR A 61 6.28 20.91 4.38
C THR A 61 6.46 19.62 3.56
N GLY A 62 5.48 18.71 3.58
CA GLY A 62 5.60 17.35 3.03
C GLY A 62 6.62 16.49 3.79
N LYS A 63 7.02 16.88 5.00
CA LYS A 63 7.98 16.16 5.84
C LYS A 63 7.41 15.91 7.22
N CYS A 64 7.57 14.69 7.71
CA CYS A 64 7.21 14.35 9.08
C CYS A 64 8.27 14.85 10.06
N VAL A 65 7.84 15.31 11.25
CA VAL A 65 8.73 15.71 12.33
C VAL A 65 9.32 14.52 13.09
N ILE A 66 8.69 13.35 12.99
CA ILE A 66 9.14 12.12 13.63
C ILE A 66 10.33 11.56 12.85
N LYS A 67 11.43 11.32 13.56
CA LYS A 67 12.69 10.80 12.98
C LYS A 67 12.73 9.30 13.14
N ASP A 68 12.35 8.59 12.09
CA ASP A 68 12.35 7.14 11.99
C ASP A 68 12.49 6.70 10.52
N ASP A 69 12.36 5.39 10.24
CA ASP A 69 12.56 4.84 8.89
C ASP A 69 11.56 5.38 7.85
N MET A 70 10.39 5.91 8.29
CA MET A 70 9.38 6.45 7.36
C MET A 70 9.91 7.60 6.51
N ALA A 71 10.79 8.45 7.04
CA ALA A 71 11.31 9.59 6.30
C ALA A 71 11.98 9.15 4.98
N GLU A 72 12.83 8.13 5.06
CA GLU A 72 13.52 7.58 3.89
C GLU A 72 12.59 6.77 2.98
N ILE A 73 11.69 5.97 3.58
CA ILE A 73 10.70 5.19 2.82
C ILE A 73 9.82 6.11 1.96
N LEU A 74 9.32 7.21 2.53
CA LEU A 74 8.48 8.17 1.78
C LEU A 74 9.21 8.80 0.59
N GLU A 75 10.51 9.11 0.73
CA GLU A 75 11.30 9.64 -0.39
C GLU A 75 11.51 8.59 -1.50
N ARG A 76 11.66 7.31 -1.12
CA ARG A 76 11.74 6.20 -2.09
C ARG A 76 10.40 5.97 -2.78
N MET A 77 9.28 6.04 -2.04
CA MET A 77 7.93 5.92 -2.61
C MET A 77 7.68 6.93 -3.74
N LYS A 78 8.15 8.15 -3.60
CA LYS A 78 8.02 9.18 -4.65
C LYS A 78 8.70 8.78 -5.97
N LYS A 79 9.70 7.91 -5.91
CA LYS A 79 10.51 7.46 -7.07
C LYS A 79 10.02 6.15 -7.70
N CYS A 80 9.07 5.45 -7.07
CA CYS A 80 8.52 4.21 -7.58
C CYS A 80 7.51 4.45 -8.71
N ASP A 81 7.34 3.47 -9.58
CA ASP A 81 6.30 3.45 -10.61
C ASP A 81 5.02 2.81 -10.06
N ALA A 82 5.17 1.82 -9.19
CA ALA A 82 4.05 1.07 -8.63
C ALA A 82 4.32 0.57 -7.21
N PHE A 83 3.21 0.20 -6.55
CA PHE A 83 3.19 -0.38 -5.21
C PHE A 83 2.42 -1.68 -5.16
N ILE A 84 2.83 -2.58 -4.25
CA ILE A 84 2.03 -3.72 -3.82
C ILE A 84 1.85 -3.60 -2.30
N PHE A 85 0.62 -3.53 -1.83
CA PHE A 85 0.30 -3.60 -0.41
C PHE A 85 -0.32 -4.95 -0.09
N GLY A 86 0.25 -5.65 0.89
CA GLY A 86 -0.26 -6.95 1.32
C GLY A 86 -0.54 -7.01 2.82
N SER A 87 -1.69 -7.54 3.19
CA SER A 87 -2.07 -7.78 4.59
C SER A 87 -2.79 -9.12 4.75
N PRO A 88 -2.53 -9.85 5.84
CA PRO A 88 -3.51 -10.84 6.27
C PRO A 88 -4.73 -10.13 6.88
N ASN A 89 -5.86 -10.84 6.92
CA ASN A 89 -7.01 -10.45 7.72
C ASN A 89 -6.70 -10.71 9.20
N HIS A 90 -6.63 -9.65 10.00
CA HIS A 90 -6.51 -9.73 11.46
C HIS A 90 -7.74 -9.09 12.10
N MET A 91 -8.59 -9.91 12.74
CA MET A 91 -9.80 -9.43 13.40
C MET A 91 -10.65 -8.51 12.51
N ARG A 92 -10.86 -8.94 11.26
CA ARG A 92 -11.70 -8.24 10.26
C ARG A 92 -11.16 -6.89 9.78
N THR A 93 -9.84 -6.70 9.92
CA THR A 93 -9.15 -5.50 9.41
C THR A 93 -7.76 -5.88 8.88
N ILE A 94 -7.05 -4.92 8.29
CA ILE A 94 -5.62 -5.04 8.00
C ILE A 94 -4.82 -5.07 9.30
N THR A 95 -3.58 -5.53 9.25
CA THR A 95 -2.73 -5.59 10.45
C THR A 95 -2.44 -4.19 11.00
N ALA A 96 -2.32 -4.09 12.32
CA ALA A 96 -1.99 -2.84 13.01
C ALA A 96 -0.69 -2.20 12.51
N PRO A 97 0.41 -2.95 12.25
CA PRO A 97 1.62 -2.37 11.65
C PRO A 97 1.36 -1.73 10.28
N LEU A 98 0.57 -2.37 9.40
CA LEU A 98 0.26 -1.78 8.10
C LEU A 98 -0.63 -0.55 8.24
N LEU A 99 -1.62 -0.57 9.14
CA LEU A 99 -2.45 0.60 9.39
C LEU A 99 -1.61 1.77 9.91
N ASN A 100 -0.66 1.52 10.82
CA ASN A 100 0.28 2.54 11.26
C ASN A 100 1.11 3.09 10.09
N PHE A 101 1.65 2.21 9.23
CA PHE A 101 2.38 2.63 8.03
C PHE A 101 1.54 3.57 7.15
N LEU A 102 0.28 3.21 6.88
CA LEU A 102 -0.62 4.02 6.04
C LEU A 102 -0.89 5.39 6.66
N THR A 103 -1.12 5.47 7.98
CA THR A 103 -1.30 6.77 8.67
C THR A 103 -0.04 7.65 8.58
N ARG A 104 1.14 7.03 8.55
CA ARG A 104 2.44 7.72 8.41
C ARG A 104 2.76 8.13 6.97
N MET A 105 1.93 7.76 5.99
CA MET A 105 2.04 8.25 4.61
C MET A 105 1.47 9.66 4.41
N LEU A 106 0.86 10.26 5.43
CA LEU A 106 0.27 11.61 5.36
C LEU A 106 1.17 12.69 4.71
N PRO A 107 2.52 12.70 4.90
CA PRO A 107 3.39 13.66 4.21
C PRO A 107 3.40 13.58 2.68
N LEU A 108 2.88 12.48 2.10
CA LEU A 108 2.70 12.35 0.65
C LEU A 108 1.46 13.08 0.12
N LEU A 109 0.60 13.57 1.00
CA LEU A 109 -0.51 14.43 0.64
C LEU A 109 -0.11 15.91 0.73
N GLU A 110 -0.70 16.72 -0.13
CA GLU A 110 -0.59 18.17 -0.11
C GLU A 110 -1.99 18.76 0.02
N PHE A 111 -2.20 19.55 1.05
CA PHE A 111 -3.46 20.24 1.28
C PHE A 111 -3.32 21.71 0.90
N ARG A 112 -4.16 22.18 -0.03
CA ARG A 112 -4.24 23.57 -0.45
C ARG A 112 -5.56 24.17 0.01
N ALA A 113 -5.51 24.98 1.10
CA ALA A 113 -6.69 25.69 1.58
C ALA A 113 -7.14 26.78 0.59
N ARG A 114 -8.45 26.93 0.43
CA ARG A 114 -9.07 28.04 -0.29
C ARG A 114 -9.68 29.01 0.73
N TYR A 115 -9.51 30.29 0.47
CA TYR A 115 -10.01 31.36 1.33
C TYR A 115 -10.93 32.29 0.53
N ASP A 116 -11.94 32.87 1.17
CA ASP A 116 -12.79 33.93 0.62
C ASP A 116 -12.08 35.29 0.65
N GLU A 117 -12.73 36.32 0.11
CA GLU A 117 -12.22 37.68 0.08
C GLU A 117 -12.02 38.28 1.49
N LYS A 118 -12.66 37.72 2.51
CA LYS A 118 -12.55 38.14 3.92
C LYS A 118 -11.47 37.36 4.66
N GLY A 119 -10.75 36.46 3.97
CA GLY A 119 -9.72 35.62 4.58
C GLY A 119 -10.25 34.40 5.36
N ASN A 120 -11.54 34.09 5.27
CA ASN A 120 -12.11 32.88 5.90
C ASN A 120 -11.83 31.65 5.00
N ARG A 121 -11.47 30.54 5.63
CA ARG A 121 -11.30 29.28 4.92
C ARG A 121 -12.66 28.74 4.44
N VAL A 122 -12.84 28.62 3.12
CA VAL A 122 -14.07 28.13 2.47
C VAL A 122 -13.93 26.75 1.85
N GLY A 123 -12.81 26.05 2.13
CA GLY A 123 -12.57 24.71 1.61
C GLY A 123 -11.12 24.43 1.38
N GLY A 124 -10.86 23.46 0.54
CA GLY A 124 -9.49 23.08 0.13
C GLY A 124 -9.47 21.95 -0.88
N GLU A 125 -8.30 21.70 -1.43
CA GLU A 125 -8.02 20.61 -2.34
C GLU A 125 -6.92 19.73 -1.73
N ILE A 126 -7.08 18.41 -1.86
CA ILE A 126 -6.04 17.42 -1.50
C ILE A 126 -5.47 16.87 -2.80
N THR A 127 -4.16 16.99 -2.95
CA THR A 127 -3.40 16.37 -4.04
C THR A 127 -2.40 15.38 -3.46
N SER A 128 -1.90 14.47 -4.31
CA SER A 128 -0.95 13.43 -3.91
C SER A 128 0.39 13.62 -4.59
N ARG A 129 1.47 13.48 -3.83
CA ARG A 129 2.85 13.49 -4.34
C ARG A 129 3.24 12.17 -5.03
N ILE A 130 2.37 11.17 -4.95
CA ILE A 130 2.48 9.86 -5.59
C ILE A 130 1.25 9.51 -6.44
N GLY A 131 0.44 10.52 -6.78
CA GLY A 131 -0.72 10.33 -7.67
C GLY A 131 -0.30 9.74 -9.01
N ASP A 132 -1.24 9.05 -9.66
CA ASP A 132 -1.09 8.38 -10.96
C ASP A 132 -0.14 7.16 -10.97
N LYS A 133 0.53 6.86 -9.85
CA LYS A 133 1.27 5.59 -9.70
C LYS A 133 0.29 4.42 -9.54
N LYS A 134 0.76 3.23 -9.91
CA LYS A 134 -0.10 2.05 -9.94
C LYS A 134 -0.04 1.30 -8.62
N VAL A 135 -1.15 0.63 -8.25
CA VAL A 135 -1.20 -0.16 -7.02
C VAL A 135 -1.92 -1.49 -7.21
N ALA A 136 -1.33 -2.54 -6.67
CA ALA A 136 -1.95 -3.85 -6.46
C ALA A 136 -2.13 -4.10 -4.96
N MET A 137 -3.19 -4.82 -4.59
CA MET A 137 -3.51 -5.13 -3.20
C MET A 137 -3.70 -6.62 -2.99
N ILE A 138 -3.23 -7.12 -1.85
CA ILE A 138 -3.27 -8.54 -1.49
C ILE A 138 -3.85 -8.68 -0.09
N ILE A 139 -4.87 -9.53 0.03
CA ILE A 139 -5.42 -9.96 1.30
C ILE A 139 -5.35 -11.48 1.39
N SER A 140 -4.79 -12.00 2.47
CA SER A 140 -4.87 -13.41 2.83
C SER A 140 -5.66 -13.59 4.13
N GLN A 141 -6.48 -14.63 4.22
CA GLN A 141 -7.21 -14.95 5.46
C GLN A 141 -7.32 -16.46 5.68
N GLY A 142 -7.37 -16.87 6.96
CA GLY A 142 -7.52 -18.26 7.34
C GLY A 142 -8.96 -18.72 7.26
N GLU A 143 -9.89 -17.87 7.62
CA GLU A 143 -11.31 -18.20 7.70
C GLU A 143 -11.94 -18.23 6.29
N PRO A 144 -12.60 -19.35 5.89
CA PRO A 144 -13.13 -19.50 4.53
C PRO A 144 -14.49 -18.83 4.30
N TYR A 145 -15.26 -18.58 5.35
CA TYR A 145 -16.66 -18.13 5.23
C TYR A 145 -16.84 -16.63 5.47
N PHE A 146 -15.87 -15.97 6.08
CA PHE A 146 -15.97 -14.54 6.36
C PHE A 146 -15.76 -13.72 5.11
N CYS A 147 -16.64 -12.75 4.87
CA CYS A 147 -16.47 -11.81 3.78
C CYS A 147 -15.22 -10.94 3.98
N SER A 148 -14.22 -11.15 3.15
CA SER A 148 -12.97 -10.37 3.17
C SER A 148 -13.12 -8.96 2.59
N SER A 149 -14.30 -8.60 2.05
CA SER A 149 -14.54 -7.28 1.43
C SER A 149 -14.24 -6.13 2.39
N LEU A 150 -14.63 -6.27 3.67
CA LEU A 150 -14.35 -5.25 4.68
C LEU A 150 -12.85 -4.98 4.85
N VAL A 151 -12.02 -6.03 4.86
CA VAL A 151 -10.56 -5.88 5.01
C VAL A 151 -9.97 -5.18 3.79
N TYR A 152 -10.44 -5.57 2.61
CA TYR A 152 -10.05 -4.93 1.37
C TYR A 152 -10.48 -3.46 1.34
N GLU A 153 -11.72 -3.16 1.71
CA GLU A 153 -12.26 -1.80 1.78
C GLU A 153 -11.49 -0.89 2.74
N VAL A 154 -11.04 -1.43 3.89
CA VAL A 154 -10.18 -0.67 4.80
C VAL A 154 -8.89 -0.26 4.12
N LEU A 155 -8.22 -1.20 3.42
CA LEU A 155 -6.99 -0.89 2.70
C LEU A 155 -7.25 0.11 1.57
N GLU A 156 -8.31 -0.11 0.80
CA GLU A 156 -8.71 0.76 -0.30
C GLU A 156 -9.01 2.19 0.15
N ASN A 157 -9.81 2.35 1.23
CA ASN A 157 -10.16 3.66 1.76
C ASN A 157 -8.93 4.43 2.28
N ASN A 158 -7.97 3.73 2.91
CA ASN A 158 -6.73 4.35 3.36
C ASN A 158 -5.85 4.81 2.19
N LEU A 159 -5.96 4.18 1.01
CA LEU A 159 -5.18 4.54 -0.19
C LEU A 159 -5.89 5.54 -1.10
N LYS A 160 -7.18 5.80 -0.88
CA LYS A 160 -8.02 6.61 -1.78
C LYS A 160 -7.48 8.02 -2.03
N ASP A 161 -7.08 8.72 -0.97
CA ASP A 161 -6.61 10.10 -1.06
C ASP A 161 -5.27 10.23 -1.79
N PHE A 162 -4.51 9.14 -1.89
CA PHE A 162 -3.25 9.12 -2.64
C PHE A 162 -3.44 9.07 -4.15
N ARG A 163 -4.68 8.91 -4.64
CA ARG A 163 -5.04 8.91 -6.08
C ARG A 163 -4.24 7.89 -6.90
N LEU A 164 -3.94 6.73 -6.30
CA LEU A 164 -3.24 5.65 -6.99
C LEU A 164 -4.19 4.95 -7.98
N GLU A 165 -3.69 4.65 -9.17
CA GLU A 165 -4.44 3.85 -10.15
C GLU A 165 -4.40 2.37 -9.79
N ARG A 166 -5.57 1.75 -9.63
CA ARG A 166 -5.69 0.37 -9.18
C ARG A 166 -5.53 -0.62 -10.33
N ALA A 167 -4.52 -1.47 -10.24
CA ALA A 167 -4.39 -2.64 -11.11
C ALA A 167 -5.41 -3.72 -10.73
N GLY A 168 -5.69 -3.87 -9.45
CA GLY A 168 -6.64 -4.83 -8.91
C GLY A 168 -6.22 -5.34 -7.54
N ASN A 169 -6.86 -6.44 -7.15
CA ASN A 169 -6.57 -7.11 -5.89
C ASN A 169 -6.63 -8.64 -6.03
N VAL A 170 -5.94 -9.32 -5.13
CA VAL A 170 -6.09 -10.75 -4.87
C VAL A 170 -6.51 -10.95 -3.42
N VAL A 171 -7.57 -11.71 -3.24
CA VAL A 171 -8.02 -12.19 -1.94
C VAL A 171 -7.93 -13.71 -1.96
N SER A 172 -7.12 -14.27 -1.06
CA SER A 172 -6.99 -15.70 -0.86
C SER A 172 -7.53 -16.07 0.52
N MET A 173 -8.50 -16.94 0.57
CA MET A 173 -9.19 -17.38 1.78
C MET A 173 -8.80 -18.82 2.14
N ASP A 174 -9.22 -19.30 3.33
CA ASP A 174 -8.94 -20.65 3.80
C ASP A 174 -7.44 -20.98 3.81
N ASN A 175 -6.66 -20.07 4.42
CA ASN A 175 -5.21 -20.18 4.58
C ASN A 175 -4.85 -20.13 6.06
N LEU A 176 -5.24 -21.15 6.83
CA LEU A 176 -4.99 -21.24 8.28
C LEU A 176 -3.49 -21.42 8.57
N GLU A 177 -2.87 -22.31 7.83
CA GLU A 177 -1.46 -22.64 8.03
C GLU A 177 -0.53 -21.69 7.28
N LYS A 178 0.67 -21.54 7.84
CA LYS A 178 1.73 -20.74 7.20
C LYS A 178 2.14 -21.40 5.88
N GLY A 179 2.07 -20.63 4.79
CA GLY A 179 2.50 -21.10 3.47
C GLY A 179 1.45 -21.95 2.74
N GLN A 180 0.30 -22.20 3.32
CA GLN A 180 -0.76 -23.05 2.74
C GLN A 180 -1.22 -22.59 1.36
N VAL A 181 -1.13 -21.30 1.05
CA VAL A 181 -1.45 -20.76 -0.28
C VAL A 181 -0.58 -21.35 -1.40
N ALA A 182 0.58 -21.93 -1.08
CA ALA A 182 1.42 -22.61 -2.06
C ALA A 182 0.72 -23.79 -2.75
N GLU A 183 -0.30 -24.37 -2.12
CA GLU A 183 -1.11 -25.47 -2.65
C GLU A 183 -2.29 -24.97 -3.50
N LYS A 184 -2.51 -23.65 -3.60
CA LYS A 184 -3.65 -23.01 -4.27
C LYS A 184 -3.25 -22.41 -5.61
N GLU A 185 -3.05 -23.25 -6.61
CA GLU A 185 -2.62 -22.83 -7.95
C GLU A 185 -3.48 -21.71 -8.53
N ALA A 186 -4.80 -21.76 -8.34
CA ALA A 186 -5.72 -20.75 -8.85
C ALA A 186 -5.46 -19.36 -8.24
N ASP A 187 -5.15 -19.27 -6.93
CA ASP A 187 -4.89 -18.00 -6.26
C ASP A 187 -3.49 -17.48 -6.59
N LEU A 188 -2.50 -18.37 -6.70
CA LEU A 188 -1.15 -18.03 -7.18
C LEU A 188 -1.20 -17.50 -8.61
N LYS A 189 -2.00 -18.15 -9.50
CA LYS A 189 -2.19 -17.68 -10.87
C LYS A 189 -2.84 -16.31 -10.91
N LYS A 190 -3.91 -16.07 -10.14
CA LYS A 190 -4.52 -14.73 -10.05
C LYS A 190 -3.51 -13.67 -9.60
N ALA A 191 -2.65 -14.01 -8.64
CA ALA A 191 -1.60 -13.10 -8.17
C ALA A 191 -0.57 -12.81 -9.28
N PHE A 192 -0.13 -13.82 -10.00
CA PHE A 192 0.76 -13.66 -11.16
C PHE A 192 0.12 -12.77 -12.24
N ASP A 193 -1.13 -13.07 -12.63
CA ASP A 193 -1.86 -12.31 -13.65
C ASP A 193 -2.05 -10.83 -13.22
N LEU A 194 -2.27 -10.57 -11.91
CA LEU A 194 -2.30 -9.21 -11.37
C LEU A 194 -0.97 -8.49 -11.54
N GLY A 195 0.16 -9.19 -11.37
CA GLY A 195 1.49 -8.64 -11.60
C GLY A 195 1.73 -8.28 -13.07
N VAL A 196 1.33 -9.16 -13.98
CA VAL A 196 1.35 -8.88 -15.43
C VAL A 196 0.56 -7.60 -15.75
N LYS A 197 -0.66 -7.51 -15.22
CA LYS A 197 -1.51 -6.31 -15.41
C LYS A 197 -0.87 -5.06 -14.84
N LEU A 198 -0.27 -5.15 -13.65
CA LEU A 198 0.40 -4.02 -13.00
C LEU A 198 1.55 -3.47 -13.88
N ALA A 199 2.36 -4.36 -14.45
CA ALA A 199 3.45 -3.97 -15.35
C ALA A 199 2.93 -3.30 -16.63
N ILE A 200 1.88 -3.87 -17.25
CA ILE A 200 1.25 -3.28 -18.45
C ILE A 200 0.71 -1.87 -18.16
N MET A 201 0.06 -1.67 -17.01
CA MET A 201 -0.44 -0.34 -16.60
C MET A 201 0.69 0.67 -16.37
N CYS A 202 1.91 0.22 -16.06
CA CYS A 202 3.10 1.06 -15.98
C CYS A 202 3.77 1.31 -17.36
N GLY A 203 3.20 0.80 -18.45
CA GLY A 203 3.72 0.97 -19.81
C GLY A 203 4.71 -0.12 -20.26
N PHE A 204 4.82 -1.23 -19.53
CA PHE A 204 5.67 -2.36 -19.90
C PHE A 204 4.80 -3.50 -20.49
N ALA A 205 4.88 -3.70 -21.79
CA ALA A 205 4.08 -4.69 -22.55
C ALA A 205 4.87 -5.97 -22.86
#